data_e36bd4553ef181c4563bb5df0bed6250
#
_entry.id   e36bd4553ef181c4563bb5df0bed6250
#
_cell.length_a   1.000
_cell.length_b   1.000
_cell.length_c   1.000
_cell.angle_alpha   90.00
_cell.angle_beta   90.00
_cell.angle_gamma   90.00
#
_symmetry.space_group_name_H-M   'P 1'
#
loop_
_entity.id
_entity.type
_entity.pdbx_description
1 polymer ?
#
loop_
_entity_poly.entity_id
_entity_poly.type
_entity_poly.pdbx_seq_one_letter_code
_entity_poly.pdbx_strand_id
1 'polypeptide(L)'
;NIIAQHDLLDLLLHNYQQDISKDFTAYRHHCYRVLNLAFWHSDHSEPSLEKIAIACAFHDLAIWVCHNFDYIDPSVALAQHYLQRQGLSDWSADISLLISEHHKVTACDDNKLAEAFRKADWTDVSLGLLNFGLDRALLRALYQAFPTAGFHWRLVQLSAAHFVKHPLKPLPMFKW
;
A
#
# COMPACT_ATOMS: atom_id res chain seq x y z
N ASN A 1 -10.00 -13.17 11.41
CA ASN A 1 -9.98 -13.92 10.14
C ASN A 1 -9.15 -13.15 9.11
N ILE A 2 -8.46 -13.88 8.21
CA ILE A 2 -7.73 -13.31 7.08
C ILE A 2 -8.70 -13.12 5.91
N ILE A 3 -8.71 -11.93 5.31
CA ILE A 3 -9.39 -11.64 4.05
C ILE A 3 -8.53 -12.22 2.93
N ALA A 4 -8.93 -13.38 2.41
CA ALA A 4 -8.17 -14.11 1.40
C ALA A 4 -8.50 -13.68 -0.04
N GLN A 5 -9.67 -13.05 -0.23
CA GLN A 5 -10.16 -12.54 -1.52
C GLN A 5 -10.96 -11.27 -1.30
N HIS A 6 -10.80 -10.29 -2.18
CA HIS A 6 -11.54 -9.04 -2.21
C HIS A 6 -11.73 -8.61 -3.67
N ASP A 7 -12.96 -8.67 -4.16
CA ASP A 7 -13.27 -8.56 -5.59
C ASP A 7 -12.81 -7.23 -6.19
N LEU A 8 -13.03 -6.12 -5.48
CA LEU A 8 -12.58 -4.80 -5.95
C LEU A 8 -11.07 -4.70 -6.03
N LEU A 9 -10.33 -5.17 -5.01
CA LEU A 9 -8.86 -5.14 -5.02
C LEU A 9 -8.32 -5.97 -6.19
N ASP A 10 -8.84 -7.18 -6.37
CA ASP A 10 -8.42 -8.07 -7.47
C ASP A 10 -8.72 -7.45 -8.84
N LEU A 11 -9.91 -6.84 -9.02
CA LEU A 11 -10.27 -6.14 -10.25
C LEU A 11 -9.29 -5.00 -10.57
N LEU A 12 -9.00 -4.16 -9.56
CA LEU A 12 -8.09 -3.02 -9.73
C LEU A 12 -6.68 -3.49 -10.10
N LEU A 13 -6.15 -4.49 -9.40
CA LEU A 13 -4.81 -5.02 -9.68
C LEU A 13 -4.74 -5.66 -11.07
N HIS A 14 -5.77 -6.40 -11.50
CA HIS A 14 -5.80 -7.00 -12.84
C HIS A 14 -5.80 -5.97 -13.96
N ASN A 15 -6.41 -4.80 -13.76
CA ASN A 15 -6.37 -3.72 -14.76
C ASN A 15 -4.95 -3.23 -15.05
N TYR A 16 -4.02 -3.40 -14.11
CA TYR A 16 -2.61 -2.98 -14.23
C TYR A 16 -1.64 -4.16 -14.29
N GLN A 17 -2.14 -5.38 -14.51
CA GLN A 17 -1.30 -6.58 -14.51
C GLN A 17 -0.17 -6.53 -15.55
N GLN A 18 -0.42 -5.93 -16.71
CA GLN A 18 0.58 -5.80 -17.76
C GLN A 18 1.68 -4.80 -17.37
N ASP A 19 1.32 -3.69 -16.73
CA ASP A 19 2.27 -2.68 -16.27
C ASP A 19 3.15 -3.24 -15.14
N ILE A 20 2.54 -3.94 -14.18
CA ILE A 20 3.25 -4.57 -13.05
C ILE A 20 4.09 -5.77 -13.53
N SER A 21 3.62 -6.48 -14.55
CA SER A 21 4.34 -7.56 -15.25
C SER A 21 4.83 -8.67 -14.30
N LYS A 22 6.12 -8.98 -14.31
CA LYS A 22 6.73 -10.06 -13.49
C LYS A 22 6.57 -9.85 -11.98
N ASP A 23 6.39 -8.64 -11.53
CA ASP A 23 6.24 -8.29 -10.12
C ASP A 23 4.78 -8.42 -9.62
N PHE A 24 3.83 -8.82 -10.49
CA PHE A 24 2.39 -8.83 -10.18
C PHE A 24 2.05 -9.66 -8.94
N THR A 25 2.54 -10.89 -8.83
CA THR A 25 2.28 -11.75 -7.67
C THR A 25 2.84 -11.13 -6.39
N ALA A 26 4.05 -10.58 -6.46
CA ALA A 26 4.71 -9.94 -5.32
C ALA A 26 3.93 -8.71 -4.84
N TYR A 27 3.51 -7.85 -5.77
CA TYR A 27 2.72 -6.66 -5.46
C TYR A 27 1.31 -7.01 -4.96
N ARG A 28 0.62 -7.96 -5.61
CA ARG A 28 -0.69 -8.44 -5.15
C ARG A 28 -0.63 -8.97 -3.72
N HIS A 29 0.36 -9.79 -3.39
CA HIS A 29 0.54 -10.30 -2.03
C HIS A 29 0.82 -9.18 -1.02
N HIS A 30 1.65 -8.19 -1.38
CA HIS A 30 1.85 -6.99 -0.57
C HIS A 30 0.53 -6.26 -0.31
N CYS A 31 -0.24 -5.96 -1.36
CA CYS A 31 -1.55 -5.30 -1.23
C CYS A 31 -2.49 -6.08 -0.29
N TYR A 32 -2.55 -7.40 -0.38
CA TYR A 32 -3.38 -8.23 0.51
C TYR A 32 -2.88 -8.23 1.96
N ARG A 33 -1.57 -8.21 2.18
CA ARG A 33 -1.05 -8.09 3.54
C ARG A 33 -1.38 -6.72 4.12
N VAL A 34 -1.16 -5.64 3.37
CA VAL A 34 -1.52 -4.28 3.80
C VAL A 34 -3.03 -4.14 4.02
N LEU A 35 -3.88 -4.70 3.15
CA LEU A 35 -5.34 -4.72 3.32
C LEU A 35 -5.73 -5.31 4.68
N ASN A 36 -5.25 -6.52 4.99
CA ASN A 36 -5.57 -7.19 6.24
C ASN A 36 -5.05 -6.42 7.46
N LEU A 37 -3.80 -5.98 7.41
CA LEU A 37 -3.15 -5.23 8.48
C LEU A 37 -3.87 -3.89 8.75
N ALA A 38 -4.22 -3.15 7.71
CA ALA A 38 -4.94 -1.89 7.84
C ALA A 38 -6.36 -2.11 8.38
N PHE A 39 -7.06 -3.14 7.89
CA PHE A 39 -8.38 -3.47 8.38
C PHE A 39 -8.36 -3.86 9.86
N TRP A 40 -7.36 -4.60 10.33
CA TRP A 40 -7.22 -4.94 11.75
C TRP A 40 -6.95 -3.72 12.65
N HIS A 41 -6.39 -2.65 12.12
CA HIS A 41 -6.19 -1.38 12.83
C HIS A 41 -7.34 -0.38 12.65
N SER A 42 -8.33 -0.68 11.78
CA SER A 42 -9.46 0.21 11.45
C SER A 42 -10.67 0.01 12.37
N ASP A 43 -11.75 0.69 12.07
CA ASP A 43 -13.06 0.56 12.72
C ASP A 43 -13.86 -0.69 12.27
N HIS A 44 -13.29 -1.51 11.40
CA HIS A 44 -13.91 -2.71 10.81
C HIS A 44 -15.20 -2.46 10.03
N SER A 45 -15.46 -1.22 9.60
CA SER A 45 -16.62 -0.91 8.77
C SER A 45 -16.40 -1.27 7.29
N GLU A 46 -17.49 -1.58 6.58
CA GLU A 46 -17.45 -1.87 5.14
C GLU A 46 -16.89 -0.68 4.33
N PRO A 47 -17.31 0.58 4.57
CA PRO A 47 -16.72 1.73 3.86
C PRO A 47 -15.21 1.87 4.10
N SER A 48 -14.72 1.56 5.31
CA SER A 48 -13.28 1.59 5.59
C SER A 48 -12.53 0.50 4.82
N LEU A 49 -13.10 -0.72 4.73
CA LEU A 49 -12.51 -1.82 3.97
C LEU A 49 -12.39 -1.46 2.48
N GLU A 50 -13.43 -0.91 1.88
CA GLU A 50 -13.43 -0.50 0.47
C GLU A 50 -12.39 0.61 0.19
N LYS A 51 -12.31 1.62 1.07
CA LYS A 51 -11.29 2.68 0.96
C LYS A 51 -9.88 2.13 1.08
N ILE A 52 -9.65 1.22 2.04
CA ILE A 52 -8.37 0.52 2.20
C ILE A 52 -8.04 -0.29 0.94
N ALA A 53 -9.00 -1.02 0.37
CA ALA A 53 -8.78 -1.83 -0.84
C ALA A 53 -8.34 -0.97 -2.03
N ILE A 54 -9.00 0.18 -2.24
CA ILE A 54 -8.62 1.13 -3.29
C ILE A 54 -7.20 1.69 -3.00
N ALA A 55 -6.94 2.14 -1.77
CA ALA A 55 -5.63 2.65 -1.40
C ALA A 55 -4.53 1.59 -1.60
N CYS A 56 -4.77 0.32 -1.23
CA CYS A 56 -3.84 -0.79 -1.46
C CYS A 56 -3.49 -0.97 -2.93
N ALA A 57 -4.49 -0.88 -3.82
CA ALA A 57 -4.24 -1.06 -5.25
C ALA A 57 -3.36 0.04 -5.85
N PHE A 58 -3.44 1.27 -5.31
CA PHE A 58 -2.82 2.44 -5.93
C PHE A 58 -1.57 2.96 -5.20
N HIS A 59 -1.35 2.71 -3.90
CA HIS A 59 -0.34 3.43 -3.10
C HIS A 59 1.08 3.37 -3.67
N ASP A 60 1.49 2.24 -4.24
CA ASP A 60 2.80 2.02 -4.84
C ASP A 60 2.73 1.85 -6.38
N LEU A 61 1.54 1.89 -6.97
CA LEU A 61 1.31 1.49 -8.36
C LEU A 61 2.14 2.30 -9.37
N ALA A 62 2.34 3.58 -9.10
CA ALA A 62 3.09 4.45 -10.00
C ALA A 62 4.57 4.05 -10.15
N ILE A 63 5.12 3.22 -9.27
CA ILE A 63 6.45 2.62 -9.43
C ILE A 63 6.54 1.91 -10.79
N TRP A 64 5.50 1.19 -11.18
CA TRP A 64 5.45 0.42 -12.44
C TRP A 64 4.82 1.20 -13.58
N VAL A 65 3.74 1.93 -13.34
CA VAL A 65 3.02 2.68 -14.39
C VAL A 65 3.81 3.90 -14.87
N CYS A 66 4.44 4.64 -13.94
CA CYS A 66 5.19 5.87 -14.25
C CYS A 66 6.70 5.65 -14.30
N HIS A 67 7.20 4.45 -13.94
CA HIS A 67 8.62 4.13 -13.86
C HIS A 67 9.44 5.14 -13.05
N ASN A 68 8.81 5.72 -12.00
CA ASN A 68 9.39 6.75 -11.16
C ASN A 68 9.39 6.29 -9.70
N PHE A 69 10.51 6.49 -9.02
CA PHE A 69 10.63 6.14 -7.60
C PHE A 69 10.11 7.26 -6.67
N ASP A 70 9.89 8.46 -7.19
CA ASP A 70 9.08 9.51 -6.57
C ASP A 70 7.62 9.31 -7.01
N TYR A 71 6.99 8.28 -6.44
CA TYR A 71 5.75 7.69 -6.93
C TYR A 71 4.50 8.09 -6.14
N ILE A 72 4.64 8.78 -5.01
CA ILE A 72 3.50 9.09 -4.13
C ILE A 72 2.48 9.97 -4.85
N ASP A 73 2.87 11.14 -5.35
CA ASP A 73 1.94 12.04 -6.03
C ASP A 73 1.36 11.45 -7.32
N PRO A 74 2.14 10.76 -8.19
CA PRO A 74 1.57 10.02 -9.31
C PRO A 74 0.58 8.93 -8.89
N SER A 75 0.83 8.19 -7.79
CA SER A 75 -0.09 7.19 -7.26
C SER A 75 -1.40 7.81 -6.78
N VAL A 76 -1.34 8.94 -6.08
CA VAL A 76 -2.53 9.72 -5.71
C VAL A 76 -3.33 10.13 -6.95
N ALA A 77 -2.66 10.64 -7.99
CA ALA A 77 -3.31 11.05 -9.25
C ALA A 77 -4.03 9.88 -9.93
N LEU A 78 -3.42 8.69 -9.98
CA LEU A 78 -4.06 7.49 -10.52
C LEU A 78 -5.31 7.10 -9.74
N ALA A 79 -5.25 7.13 -8.41
CA ALA A 79 -6.40 6.84 -7.56
C ALA A 79 -7.53 7.87 -7.74
N GLN A 80 -7.21 9.16 -7.78
CA GLN A 80 -8.19 10.23 -8.00
C GLN A 80 -8.89 10.09 -9.36
N HIS A 81 -8.13 9.78 -10.42
CA HIS A 81 -8.71 9.54 -11.75
C HIS A 81 -9.69 8.35 -11.73
N TYR A 82 -9.33 7.26 -11.06
CA TYR A 82 -10.23 6.13 -10.87
C TYR A 82 -11.50 6.53 -10.13
N LEU A 83 -11.38 7.21 -8.98
CA LEU A 83 -12.52 7.63 -8.15
C LEU A 83 -13.47 8.54 -8.92
N GLN A 84 -12.95 9.49 -9.69
CA GLN A 84 -13.76 10.39 -10.53
C GLN A 84 -14.57 9.59 -11.56
N ARG A 85 -13.96 8.62 -12.22
CA ARG A 85 -14.64 7.78 -13.23
C ARG A 85 -15.70 6.87 -12.63
N GLN A 86 -15.56 6.47 -11.36
CA GLN A 86 -16.53 5.64 -10.65
C GLN A 86 -17.61 6.44 -9.91
N GLY A 87 -17.58 7.78 -9.95
CA GLY A 87 -18.52 8.62 -9.20
C GLY A 87 -18.28 8.60 -7.69
N LEU A 88 -17.07 8.24 -7.25
CA LEU A 88 -16.66 8.14 -5.84
C LEU A 88 -15.80 9.34 -5.39
N SER A 89 -16.03 10.51 -5.97
CA SER A 89 -15.24 11.71 -5.69
C SER A 89 -15.26 12.13 -4.21
N ASP A 90 -16.32 11.79 -3.48
CA ASP A 90 -16.44 12.04 -2.03
C ASP A 90 -15.37 11.29 -1.20
N TRP A 91 -14.80 10.22 -1.74
CA TRP A 91 -13.73 9.45 -1.09
C TRP A 91 -12.32 9.95 -1.44
N SER A 92 -12.23 10.93 -2.35
CA SER A 92 -10.95 11.39 -2.89
C SER A 92 -10.01 11.92 -1.81
N ALA A 93 -10.52 12.71 -0.86
CA ALA A 93 -9.72 13.26 0.22
C ALA A 93 -9.13 12.15 1.13
N ASP A 94 -9.98 11.20 1.54
CA ASP A 94 -9.57 10.10 2.41
C ASP A 94 -8.52 9.22 1.72
N ILE A 95 -8.81 8.74 0.50
CA ILE A 95 -7.92 7.83 -0.22
C ILE A 95 -6.60 8.52 -0.58
N SER A 96 -6.64 9.80 -0.98
CA SER A 96 -5.42 10.57 -1.20
C SER A 96 -4.56 10.66 0.07
N LEU A 97 -5.18 10.84 1.22
CA LEU A 97 -4.48 10.88 2.51
C LEU A 97 -3.85 9.52 2.86
N LEU A 98 -4.60 8.41 2.67
CA LEU A 98 -4.05 7.07 2.89
C LEU A 98 -2.77 6.85 2.05
N ILE A 99 -2.83 7.21 0.76
CA ILE A 99 -1.71 7.05 -0.16
C ILE A 99 -0.56 8.02 0.17
N SER A 100 -0.87 9.29 0.46
CA SER A 100 0.17 10.30 0.67
C SER A 100 0.94 10.12 1.98
N GLU A 101 0.32 9.53 3.00
CA GLU A 101 0.88 9.44 4.35
C GLU A 101 1.37 8.04 4.74
N HIS A 102 1.28 7.03 3.85
CA HIS A 102 1.61 5.65 4.22
C HIS A 102 3.09 5.46 4.62
N HIS A 103 4.01 6.29 4.12
CA HIS A 103 5.41 6.30 4.51
C HIS A 103 5.79 7.38 5.53
N LYS A 104 4.80 8.06 6.13
CA LYS A 104 5.08 9.02 7.19
C LYS A 104 5.76 8.33 8.38
N VAL A 105 6.85 8.92 8.87
CA VAL A 105 7.63 8.36 9.99
C VAL A 105 6.91 8.59 11.31
N THR A 106 6.28 9.76 11.48
CA THR A 106 5.46 10.10 12.65
C THR A 106 4.01 9.63 12.48
N ALA A 107 3.25 9.56 13.58
CA ALA A 107 1.85 9.16 13.54
C ALA A 107 0.96 10.16 12.76
N CYS A 108 -0.14 9.65 12.23
CA CYS A 108 -1.21 10.44 11.59
C CYS A 108 -2.36 10.63 12.60
N ASP A 109 -2.14 11.48 13.61
CA ASP A 109 -3.06 11.61 14.75
C ASP A 109 -4.46 12.17 14.36
N ASP A 110 -4.53 12.93 13.27
CA ASP A 110 -5.76 13.59 12.82
C ASP A 110 -6.68 12.68 11.99
N ASN A 111 -6.20 11.52 11.53
CA ASN A 111 -7.00 10.61 10.72
C ASN A 111 -6.70 9.14 11.08
N LYS A 112 -7.67 8.50 11.73
CA LYS A 112 -7.53 7.11 12.22
C LYS A 112 -7.33 6.10 11.10
N LEU A 113 -7.99 6.30 9.93
CA LEU A 113 -7.86 5.37 8.81
C LEU A 113 -6.50 5.50 8.13
N ALA A 114 -6.00 6.74 7.98
CA ALA A 114 -4.65 6.98 7.47
C ALA A 114 -3.58 6.39 8.41
N GLU A 115 -3.76 6.53 9.73
CA GLU A 115 -2.86 5.91 10.71
C GLU A 115 -2.91 4.38 10.66
N ALA A 116 -4.10 3.80 10.47
CA ALA A 116 -4.26 2.35 10.28
C ALA A 116 -3.51 1.86 9.04
N PHE A 117 -3.64 2.58 7.93
CA PHE A 117 -2.97 2.27 6.67
C PHE A 117 -1.45 2.42 6.76
N ARG A 118 -0.98 3.52 7.38
CA ARG A 118 0.45 3.76 7.65
C ARG A 118 1.07 2.64 8.48
N LYS A 119 0.42 2.25 9.59
CA LYS A 119 0.88 1.13 10.44
C LYS A 119 0.96 -0.18 9.67
N ALA A 120 -0.03 -0.43 8.81
CA ALA A 120 -0.09 -1.63 8.00
C ALA A 120 1.11 -1.73 7.04
N ASP A 121 1.38 -0.66 6.31
CA ASP A 121 2.49 -0.63 5.36
C ASP A 121 3.84 -0.75 6.08
N TRP A 122 4.07 0.01 7.16
CA TRP A 122 5.28 -0.13 7.99
C TRP A 122 5.44 -1.53 8.57
N THR A 123 4.34 -2.20 8.97
CA THR A 123 4.39 -3.59 9.44
C THR A 123 4.86 -4.52 8.32
N ASP A 124 4.31 -4.37 7.13
CA ASP A 124 4.69 -5.22 6.00
C ASP A 124 6.12 -4.96 5.52
N VAL A 125 6.48 -3.72 5.29
CA VAL A 125 7.83 -3.33 4.82
C VAL A 125 8.91 -3.76 5.81
N SER A 126 8.62 -3.72 7.12
CA SER A 126 9.54 -4.18 8.18
C SER A 126 9.49 -5.69 8.45
N LEU A 127 8.74 -6.49 7.66
CA LEU A 127 8.53 -7.92 7.88
C LEU A 127 8.00 -8.24 9.29
N GLY A 128 7.13 -7.37 9.81
CA GLY A 128 6.53 -7.52 11.14
C GLY A 128 7.43 -7.15 12.31
N LEU A 129 8.60 -6.54 12.08
CA LEU A 129 9.43 -5.99 13.15
C LEU A 129 8.70 -4.85 13.88
N LEU A 130 8.04 -3.97 13.13
CA LEU A 130 7.13 -2.94 13.62
C LEU A 130 5.70 -3.48 13.56
N ASN A 131 5.24 -4.16 14.61
CA ASN A 131 3.94 -4.84 14.59
C ASN A 131 2.79 -4.02 15.19
N PHE A 132 3.07 -2.88 15.79
CA PHE A 132 2.07 -1.96 16.39
C PHE A 132 1.04 -2.66 17.28
N GLY A 133 1.46 -3.69 18.03
CA GLY A 133 0.62 -4.45 18.96
C GLY A 133 -0.14 -5.62 18.34
N LEU A 134 0.05 -5.92 17.07
CA LEU A 134 -0.55 -7.10 16.43
C LEU A 134 0.09 -8.40 16.92
N ASP A 135 -0.72 -9.44 17.04
CA ASP A 135 -0.28 -10.78 17.45
C ASP A 135 0.66 -11.40 16.39
N ARG A 136 1.77 -11.95 16.85
CA ARG A 136 2.76 -12.61 15.98
C ARG A 136 2.22 -13.88 15.30
N ALA A 137 1.25 -14.58 15.92
CA ALA A 137 0.62 -15.73 15.29
C ALA A 137 -0.25 -15.28 14.11
N LEU A 138 -0.96 -14.16 14.27
CA LEU A 138 -1.75 -13.55 13.20
C LEU A 138 -0.86 -13.10 12.03
N LEU A 139 0.27 -12.45 12.31
CA LEU A 139 1.25 -12.06 11.30
C LEU A 139 1.81 -13.28 10.56
N ARG A 140 2.21 -14.33 11.27
CA ARG A 140 2.69 -15.58 10.64
C ARG A 140 1.65 -16.18 9.70
N ALA A 141 0.40 -16.27 10.15
CA ALA A 141 -0.71 -16.79 9.32
C ALA A 141 -0.91 -15.93 8.06
N LEU A 142 -0.79 -14.61 8.17
CA LEU A 142 -0.92 -13.68 7.04
C LEU A 142 0.22 -13.88 6.02
N TYR A 143 1.47 -14.00 6.48
CA TYR A 143 2.61 -14.26 5.59
C TYR A 143 2.60 -15.67 4.99
N GLN A 144 1.95 -16.64 5.63
CA GLN A 144 1.70 -17.96 5.03
C GLN A 144 0.64 -17.89 3.92
N ALA A 145 -0.45 -17.13 4.15
CA ALA A 145 -1.50 -16.92 3.14
C ALA A 145 -1.00 -16.12 1.93
N PHE A 146 -0.16 -15.10 2.19
CA PHE A 146 0.39 -14.20 1.18
C PHE A 146 1.92 -14.09 1.33
N PRO A 147 2.70 -15.04 0.81
CA PRO A 147 4.16 -14.99 0.86
C PRO A 147 4.72 -13.72 0.22
N THR A 148 5.90 -13.29 0.63
CA THR A 148 6.53 -12.05 0.13
C THR A 148 6.81 -12.07 -1.38
N ALA A 149 7.00 -13.26 -1.96
CA ALA A 149 7.22 -13.47 -3.40
C ALA A 149 8.31 -12.55 -4.00
N GLY A 150 9.29 -12.15 -3.19
CA GLY A 150 10.38 -11.28 -3.63
C GLY A 150 10.10 -9.78 -3.54
N PHE A 151 8.93 -9.35 -3.05
CA PHE A 151 8.55 -7.94 -2.97
C PHE A 151 9.59 -7.08 -2.24
N HIS A 152 10.02 -7.48 -1.05
CA HIS A 152 11.02 -6.73 -0.25
C HIS A 152 12.37 -6.64 -0.97
N TRP A 153 12.78 -7.70 -1.65
CA TRP A 153 14.01 -7.68 -2.45
C TRP A 153 13.87 -6.70 -3.63
N ARG A 154 12.68 -6.67 -4.25
CA ARG A 154 12.39 -5.72 -5.33
C ARG A 154 12.47 -4.28 -4.85
N LEU A 155 11.93 -3.96 -3.67
CA LEU A 155 12.06 -2.63 -3.06
C LEU A 155 13.53 -2.25 -2.81
N VAL A 156 14.34 -3.17 -2.31
CA VAL A 156 15.79 -2.94 -2.12
C VAL A 156 16.47 -2.62 -3.44
N GLN A 157 16.17 -3.37 -4.51
CA GLN A 157 16.74 -3.13 -5.84
C GLN A 157 16.36 -1.74 -6.39
N LEU A 158 15.09 -1.36 -6.26
CA LEU A 158 14.58 -0.06 -6.71
C LEU A 158 15.18 1.09 -5.90
N SER A 159 15.27 0.94 -4.59
CA SER A 159 15.91 1.92 -3.69
C SER A 159 17.38 2.10 -4.03
N ALA A 160 18.12 1.00 -4.23
CA ALA A 160 19.54 1.07 -4.60
C ALA A 160 19.74 1.73 -5.96
N ALA A 161 18.92 1.39 -6.96
CA ALA A 161 18.98 2.00 -8.29
C ALA A 161 18.67 3.51 -8.26
N HIS A 162 17.71 3.92 -7.42
CA HIS A 162 17.38 5.33 -7.22
C HIS A 162 18.49 6.08 -6.49
N PHE A 163 19.07 5.49 -5.44
CA PHE A 163 20.18 6.07 -4.68
C PHE A 163 21.38 6.40 -5.59
N VAL A 164 21.73 5.50 -6.51
CA VAL A 164 22.84 5.72 -7.46
C VAL A 164 22.57 6.94 -8.34
N LYS A 165 21.30 7.14 -8.75
CA LYS A 165 20.92 8.27 -9.64
C LYS A 165 20.66 9.57 -8.87
N HIS A 166 20.21 9.49 -7.63
CA HIS A 166 19.78 10.62 -6.81
C HIS A 166 20.33 10.55 -5.38
N PRO A 167 21.67 10.66 -5.18
CA PRO A 167 22.29 10.44 -3.87
C PRO A 167 21.86 11.47 -2.81
N LEU A 168 21.39 12.64 -3.20
CA LEU A 168 20.92 13.69 -2.28
C LEU A 168 19.44 13.56 -1.86
N LYS A 169 18.66 12.70 -2.56
CA LYS A 169 17.27 12.35 -2.22
C LYS A 169 17.07 10.85 -2.39
N PRO A 170 17.69 10.02 -1.55
CA PRO A 170 17.71 8.56 -1.74
C PRO A 170 16.34 7.91 -1.56
N LEU A 171 15.49 8.47 -0.71
CA LEU A 171 14.17 7.96 -0.36
C LEU A 171 13.14 9.09 -0.35
N PRO A 172 12.69 9.56 -1.54
CA PRO A 172 11.84 10.75 -1.66
C PRO A 172 10.43 10.55 -1.06
N MET A 173 10.01 9.29 -0.85
CA MET A 173 8.69 8.93 -0.34
C MET A 173 8.52 9.13 1.17
N PHE A 174 9.61 9.24 1.95
CA PHE A 174 9.51 9.41 3.39
C PHE A 174 9.12 10.84 3.76
N LYS A 175 8.12 10.96 4.66
CA LYS A 175 7.67 12.21 5.28
C LYS A 175 7.87 12.16 6.80
N TRP A 176 8.19 13.32 7.39
CA TRP A 176 8.38 13.49 8.84
C TRP A 176 7.14 14.06 9.52
#